data_9d936247a6e20d9f976737c54e76df07
#
_entry.id   9d936247a6e20d9f976737c54e76df07
#
_cell.length_a   1.000
_cell.length_b   1.000
_cell.length_c   1.000
_cell.angle_alpha   90.00
_cell.angle_beta   90.00
_cell.angle_gamma   90.00
#
_symmetry.space_group_name_H-M   'P 1'
#
loop_
_entity.id
_entity.type
_entity.pdbx_description
1 polymer ?
#
loop_
_entity_poly.entity_id
_entity_poly.type
_entity_poly.pdbx_seq_one_letter_code
_entity_poly.pdbx_strand_id
1 'polypeptide(L)'
;MNVYAESSAVLAWLLGETAGRRVREVLRRSELVMASDLVLIECDRVLIRAITLGEIDEATAADRRALLNAAAAHWHLSRLSLDIVDRARRPFPPEPVRTLDAIHLASALALRSTVPNVELLSLDDRIRRAGEQLGFRLQPS
;
A
#
# COMPACT_ATOMS: atom_id res chain seq x y z
N MET A 1 -8.98 -14.18 -1.38
CA MET A 1 -9.22 -12.71 -1.24
C MET A 1 -8.21 -11.98 -2.11
N ASN A 2 -8.63 -10.91 -2.74
CA ASN A 2 -7.76 -10.05 -3.54
C ASN A 2 -7.59 -8.73 -2.79
N VAL A 3 -6.36 -8.27 -2.60
CA VAL A 3 -6.12 -7.04 -1.84
C VAL A 3 -5.27 -6.05 -2.63
N TYR A 4 -5.57 -4.76 -2.44
CA TYR A 4 -4.68 -3.67 -2.78
C TYR A 4 -3.91 -3.29 -1.51
N ALA A 5 -2.59 -3.42 -1.55
CA ALA A 5 -1.71 -3.14 -0.42
C ALA A 5 -1.17 -1.71 -0.51
N GLU A 6 -1.62 -0.88 0.42
CA GLU A 6 -1.15 0.50 0.53
C GLU A 6 0.10 0.57 1.42
N SER A 7 0.92 1.57 1.19
CA SER A 7 2.28 1.65 1.76
C SER A 7 2.35 1.60 3.28
N SER A 8 1.37 2.15 4.00
CA SER A 8 1.36 2.11 5.47
C SER A 8 1.34 0.69 6.00
N ALA A 9 0.56 -0.18 5.35
CA ALA A 9 0.47 -1.59 5.72
C ALA A 9 1.78 -2.33 5.40
N VAL A 10 2.30 -2.13 4.20
CA VAL A 10 3.56 -2.77 3.78
C VAL A 10 4.71 -2.36 4.68
N LEU A 11 4.80 -1.08 5.04
CA LEU A 11 5.83 -0.55 5.94
C LEU A 11 5.72 -1.15 7.35
N ALA A 12 4.52 -1.27 7.90
CA ALA A 12 4.34 -1.88 9.21
C ALA A 12 4.83 -3.33 9.25
N TRP A 13 4.59 -4.06 8.18
CA TRP A 13 5.12 -5.42 8.03
C TRP A 13 6.64 -5.42 7.92
N LEU A 14 7.22 -4.61 7.02
CA LEU A 14 8.67 -4.55 6.79
C LEU A 14 9.45 -4.10 8.03
N LEU A 15 8.93 -3.14 8.78
CA LEU A 15 9.60 -2.58 9.95
C LEU A 15 9.32 -3.37 11.23
N GLY A 16 8.53 -4.44 11.17
CA GLY A 16 8.23 -5.28 12.32
C GLY A 16 7.37 -4.59 13.38
N GLU A 17 6.54 -3.63 12.98
CA GLU A 17 5.59 -2.99 13.89
C GLU A 17 4.54 -3.98 14.39
N THR A 18 3.88 -3.65 15.51
CA THR A 18 2.88 -4.53 16.13
C THR A 18 1.77 -4.94 15.16
N ALA A 19 1.26 -4.00 14.38
CA ALA A 19 0.21 -4.27 13.39
C ALA A 19 0.72 -5.04 12.16
N GLY A 20 2.02 -5.09 11.94
CA GLY A 20 2.64 -5.75 10.79
C GLY A 20 2.37 -7.25 10.74
N ARG A 21 2.17 -7.89 11.89
CA ARG A 21 1.83 -9.32 11.95
C ARG A 21 0.47 -9.60 11.29
N ARG A 22 -0.51 -8.77 11.56
CA ARG A 22 -1.85 -8.88 10.95
C ARG A 22 -1.80 -8.60 9.44
N VAL A 23 -1.00 -7.62 9.04
CA VAL A 23 -0.76 -7.33 7.62
C VAL A 23 -0.14 -8.55 6.91
N ARG A 24 0.90 -9.12 7.50
CA ARG A 24 1.54 -10.33 6.95
C ARG A 24 0.54 -11.46 6.75
N GLU A 25 -0.35 -11.66 7.71
CA GLU A 25 -1.36 -12.71 7.63
C GLU A 25 -2.34 -12.45 6.47
N VAL A 26 -2.76 -11.20 6.26
CA VAL A 26 -3.60 -10.83 5.12
C VAL A 26 -2.87 -11.10 3.80
N LEU A 27 -1.62 -10.65 3.69
CA LEU A 27 -0.82 -10.87 2.47
C LEU A 27 -0.66 -12.36 2.16
N ARG A 28 -0.41 -13.18 3.18
CA ARG A 28 -0.25 -14.64 3.01
C ARG A 28 -1.52 -15.34 2.53
N ARG A 29 -2.69 -14.89 2.99
CA ARG A 29 -3.98 -15.51 2.64
C ARG A 29 -4.56 -14.98 1.33
N SER A 30 -3.99 -13.92 0.78
CA SER A 30 -4.50 -13.32 -0.45
C SER A 30 -4.11 -14.14 -1.66
N GLU A 31 -5.07 -14.37 -2.54
CA GLU A 31 -4.84 -15.02 -3.83
C GLU A 31 -4.09 -14.09 -4.79
N LEU A 32 -4.44 -12.80 -4.74
CA LEU A 32 -3.80 -11.76 -5.54
C LEU A 32 -3.51 -10.56 -4.64
N VAL A 33 -2.26 -10.15 -4.62
CA VAL A 33 -1.81 -8.91 -4.00
C VAL A 33 -1.48 -7.91 -5.10
N MET A 34 -2.12 -6.76 -5.04
CA MET A 34 -1.90 -5.65 -5.97
C MET A 34 -1.40 -4.45 -5.21
N ALA A 35 -0.61 -3.61 -5.85
CA ALA A 35 -0.12 -2.36 -5.29
C ALA A 35 0.22 -1.39 -6.41
N SER A 36 0.48 -0.13 -6.06
CA SER A 36 1.07 0.83 -6.97
C SER A 36 2.60 0.70 -6.98
N ASP A 37 3.24 1.06 -8.08
CA ASP A 37 4.70 1.25 -8.12
C ASP A 37 5.18 2.20 -7.03
N LEU A 38 4.31 3.10 -6.56
CA LEU A 38 4.60 4.00 -5.44
C LEU A 38 5.01 3.26 -4.17
N VAL A 39 4.49 2.06 -3.93
CA VAL A 39 4.81 1.31 -2.71
C VAL A 39 6.31 1.05 -2.60
N LEU A 40 6.96 0.74 -3.71
CA LEU A 40 8.40 0.51 -3.73
C LEU A 40 9.17 1.78 -3.40
N ILE A 41 8.78 2.89 -4.01
CA ILE A 41 9.41 4.19 -3.79
C ILE A 41 9.21 4.64 -2.34
N GLU A 42 7.99 4.60 -1.85
CA GLU A 42 7.69 5.04 -0.48
C GLU A 42 8.40 4.20 0.56
N CYS A 43 8.41 2.87 0.40
CA CYS A 43 9.11 1.99 1.32
C CYS A 43 10.63 2.22 1.29
N ASP A 44 11.23 2.35 0.12
CA ASP A 44 12.65 2.63 0.01
C ASP A 44 13.01 4.00 0.61
N ARG A 45 12.17 5.02 0.41
CA ARG A 45 12.40 6.34 0.99
C ARG A 45 12.34 6.32 2.51
N VAL A 46 11.42 5.54 3.09
CA VAL A 46 11.35 5.38 4.55
C VAL A 46 12.58 4.66 5.09
N LEU A 47 13.07 3.61 4.42
CA LEU A 47 14.29 2.91 4.82
C LEU A 47 15.50 3.82 4.77
N ILE A 48 15.66 4.61 3.71
CA ILE A 48 16.74 5.60 3.58
C ILE A 48 16.68 6.62 4.70
N ARG A 49 15.49 7.15 5.00
CA ARG A 49 15.31 8.09 6.10
C ARG A 49 15.69 7.47 7.45
N ALA A 50 15.28 6.23 7.70
CA ALA A 50 15.59 5.53 8.94
C ALA A 50 17.09 5.35 9.15
N ILE A 51 17.84 5.06 8.09
CA ILE A 51 19.32 5.02 8.14
C ILE A 51 19.85 6.40 8.50
N THR A 52 19.42 7.44 7.82
CA THR A 52 19.87 8.81 8.02
C THR A 52 19.65 9.29 9.45
N LEU A 53 18.51 8.91 10.06
CA LEU A 53 18.15 9.26 11.44
C LEU A 53 18.79 8.32 12.47
N GLY A 54 19.54 7.31 12.05
CA GLY A 54 20.19 6.36 12.96
C GLY A 54 19.22 5.37 13.62
N GLU A 55 18.02 5.23 13.10
CA GLU A 55 16.99 4.30 13.63
C GLU A 55 17.30 2.84 13.28
N ILE A 56 17.87 2.61 12.10
CA ILE A 56 18.34 1.29 11.65
C ILE A 56 19.71 1.44 10.99
N ASP A 57 20.47 0.35 10.92
CA ASP A 57 21.73 0.31 10.18
C ASP A 57 21.52 -0.08 8.71
N GLU A 58 22.58 0.04 7.91
CA GLU A 58 22.53 -0.28 6.48
C GLU A 58 22.23 -1.76 6.23
N ALA A 59 22.76 -2.65 7.07
CA ALA A 59 22.53 -4.08 6.92
C ALA A 59 21.05 -4.44 7.15
N THR A 60 20.43 -3.87 8.17
CA THR A 60 19.00 -4.04 8.44
C THR A 60 18.16 -3.49 7.29
N ALA A 61 18.48 -2.30 6.78
CA ALA A 61 17.76 -1.71 5.65
C ALA A 61 17.89 -2.59 4.39
N ALA A 62 19.07 -3.13 4.12
CA ALA A 62 19.28 -4.04 2.99
C ALA A 62 18.44 -5.31 3.12
N ASP A 63 18.35 -5.89 4.31
CA ASP A 63 17.50 -7.07 4.57
C ASP A 63 16.02 -6.75 4.33
N ARG A 64 15.55 -5.60 4.79
CA ARG A 64 14.15 -5.16 4.60
C ARG A 64 13.83 -4.90 3.13
N ARG A 65 14.76 -4.28 2.41
CA ARG A 65 14.61 -4.05 0.96
C ARG A 65 14.57 -5.37 0.19
N ALA A 66 15.42 -6.32 0.54
CA ALA A 66 15.41 -7.64 -0.07
C ALA A 66 14.07 -8.36 0.16
N LEU A 67 13.53 -8.26 1.38
CA LEU A 67 12.23 -8.83 1.73
C LEU A 67 11.09 -8.19 0.90
N LEU A 68 11.10 -6.87 0.77
CA LEU A 68 10.14 -6.13 -0.06
C LEU A 68 10.22 -6.58 -1.52
N ASN A 69 11.42 -6.62 -2.09
CA ASN A 69 11.63 -6.99 -3.50
C ASN A 69 11.20 -8.43 -3.77
N ALA A 70 11.49 -9.34 -2.86
CA ALA A 70 11.10 -10.74 -2.98
C ALA A 70 9.57 -10.89 -2.97
N ALA A 71 8.88 -10.18 -2.08
CA ALA A 71 7.42 -10.19 -2.02
C ALA A 71 6.79 -9.54 -3.25
N ALA A 72 7.28 -8.35 -3.62
CA ALA A 72 6.76 -7.56 -4.73
C ALA A 72 6.94 -8.26 -6.09
N ALA A 73 7.90 -9.16 -6.23
CA ALA A 73 8.08 -9.97 -7.42
C ALA A 73 6.84 -10.86 -7.74
N HIS A 74 6.03 -11.15 -6.72
CA HIS A 74 4.80 -11.92 -6.85
C HIS A 74 3.53 -11.05 -6.85
N TRP A 75 3.66 -9.74 -6.74
CA TRP A 75 2.53 -8.84 -6.73
C TRP A 75 2.24 -8.28 -8.13
N HIS A 76 1.01 -7.87 -8.34
CA HIS A 76 0.65 -7.06 -9.51
C HIS A 76 0.89 -5.60 -9.17
N LEU A 77 1.91 -4.98 -9.76
CA LEU A 77 2.25 -3.58 -9.55
C LEU A 77 1.61 -2.72 -10.65
N SER A 78 0.74 -1.81 -10.23
CA SER A 78 0.06 -0.88 -11.13
C SER A 78 0.96 0.32 -11.41
N ARG A 79 1.09 0.66 -12.69
CA ARG A 79 1.75 1.89 -13.11
C ARG A 79 0.78 3.06 -13.02
N LEU A 80 1.33 4.27 -13.01
CA LEU A 80 0.56 5.51 -13.02
C LEU A 80 0.00 5.77 -14.42
N SER A 81 -1.12 5.13 -14.74
CA SER A 81 -1.81 5.27 -16.02
C SER A 81 -2.58 6.58 -16.12
N LEU A 82 -3.04 6.94 -17.32
CA LEU A 82 -3.87 8.13 -17.52
C LEU A 82 -5.16 8.06 -16.70
N ASP A 83 -5.80 6.92 -16.63
CA ASP A 83 -7.04 6.74 -15.85
C ASP A 83 -6.80 7.00 -14.35
N ILE A 84 -5.67 6.54 -13.81
CA ILE A 84 -5.29 6.77 -12.42
C ILE A 84 -5.00 8.25 -12.19
N VAL A 85 -4.25 8.89 -13.09
CA VAL A 85 -3.96 10.33 -13.04
C VAL A 85 -5.27 11.13 -13.05
N ASP A 86 -6.16 10.84 -13.98
CA ASP A 86 -7.44 11.55 -14.09
C ASP A 86 -8.29 11.39 -12.83
N ARG A 87 -8.35 10.17 -12.27
CA ARG A 87 -9.12 9.93 -11.04
C ARG A 87 -8.50 10.62 -9.84
N ALA A 88 -7.16 10.60 -9.70
CA ALA A 88 -6.46 11.23 -8.60
C ALA A 88 -6.59 12.76 -8.59
N ARG A 89 -6.89 13.38 -9.73
CA ARG A 89 -7.10 14.82 -9.86
C ARG A 89 -8.50 15.27 -9.45
N ARG A 90 -9.39 14.35 -9.10
CA ARG A 90 -10.78 14.64 -8.70
C ARG A 90 -10.98 14.38 -7.20
N PRO A 91 -11.99 15.00 -6.58
CA PRO A 91 -12.24 14.81 -5.15
C PRO A 91 -12.54 13.37 -4.74
N PHE A 92 -12.17 13.04 -3.51
CA PHE A 92 -12.50 11.79 -2.83
C PHE A 92 -13.38 12.08 -1.61
N PRO A 93 -14.26 11.15 -1.24
CA PRO A 93 -14.98 11.21 0.02
C PRO A 93 -14.17 10.50 1.13
N PRO A 94 -13.92 11.14 2.29
CA PRO A 94 -13.98 12.58 2.55
C PRO A 94 -12.66 13.28 2.18
N GLU A 95 -12.79 14.53 1.79
CA GLU A 95 -11.61 15.40 1.68
C GLU A 95 -11.31 16.05 3.05
N PRO A 96 -10.07 16.44 3.34
CA PRO A 96 -8.90 16.48 2.44
C PRO A 96 -8.20 15.11 2.31
N VAL A 97 -7.70 14.82 1.11
CA VAL A 97 -6.88 13.66 0.80
C VAL A 97 -5.55 14.15 0.21
N ARG A 98 -4.44 13.65 0.74
CA ARG A 98 -3.11 14.07 0.27
C ARG A 98 -2.79 13.44 -1.08
N THR A 99 -1.83 14.02 -1.81
CA THR A 99 -1.49 13.62 -3.18
C THR A 99 -1.16 12.13 -3.31
N LEU A 100 -0.27 11.60 -2.49
CA LEU A 100 0.10 10.18 -2.57
C LEU A 100 -1.07 9.26 -2.20
N ASP A 101 -1.87 9.66 -1.21
CA ASP A 101 -3.06 8.92 -0.81
C ASP A 101 -4.10 8.91 -1.94
N ALA A 102 -4.27 10.02 -2.64
CA ALA A 102 -5.14 10.10 -3.82
C ALA A 102 -4.69 9.13 -4.93
N ILE A 103 -3.39 9.01 -5.16
CA ILE A 103 -2.85 8.07 -6.14
C ILE A 103 -3.12 6.62 -5.72
N HIS A 104 -2.94 6.29 -4.45
CA HIS A 104 -3.25 4.95 -3.95
C HIS A 104 -4.73 4.62 -4.08
N LEU A 105 -5.60 5.52 -3.69
CA LEU A 105 -7.05 5.32 -3.81
C LEU A 105 -7.50 5.19 -5.27
N ALA A 106 -6.97 6.04 -6.15
CA ALA A 106 -7.24 5.96 -7.57
C ALA A 106 -6.76 4.64 -8.19
N SER A 107 -5.58 4.17 -7.77
CA SER A 107 -5.02 2.89 -8.22
C SER A 107 -5.87 1.71 -7.76
N ALA A 108 -6.32 1.72 -6.50
CA ALA A 108 -7.20 0.69 -5.97
C ALA A 108 -8.54 0.65 -6.72
N LEU A 109 -9.11 1.81 -7.02
CA LEU A 109 -10.36 1.91 -7.80
C LEU A 109 -10.19 1.36 -9.22
N ALA A 110 -9.09 1.70 -9.89
CA ALA A 110 -8.79 1.20 -11.23
C ALA A 110 -8.67 -0.33 -11.25
N LEU A 111 -7.98 -0.89 -10.27
CA LEU A 111 -7.81 -2.34 -10.16
C LEU A 111 -9.14 -3.04 -9.83
N ARG A 112 -9.96 -2.45 -8.97
CA ARG A 112 -11.30 -2.98 -8.66
C ARG A 112 -12.21 -3.05 -9.87
N SER A 113 -12.00 -2.19 -10.86
CA SER A 113 -12.79 -2.21 -12.09
C SER A 113 -12.53 -3.44 -12.96
N THR A 114 -11.40 -4.10 -12.79
CA THR A 114 -10.99 -5.28 -13.57
C THR A 114 -10.86 -6.56 -12.77
N VAL A 115 -10.64 -6.45 -11.46
CA VAL A 115 -10.48 -7.60 -10.55
C VAL A 115 -11.64 -7.61 -9.55
N PRO A 116 -12.36 -8.75 -9.40
CA PRO A 116 -13.50 -8.81 -8.48
C PRO A 116 -13.04 -8.81 -7.02
N ASN A 117 -13.89 -8.23 -6.17
CA ASN A 117 -13.77 -8.31 -4.72
C ASN A 117 -12.41 -7.84 -4.18
N VAL A 118 -11.90 -6.73 -4.70
CA VAL A 118 -10.66 -6.12 -4.19
C VAL A 118 -10.95 -5.46 -2.84
N GLU A 119 -10.20 -5.86 -1.83
CA GLU A 119 -10.24 -5.26 -0.50
C GLU A 119 -9.03 -4.32 -0.34
N LEU A 120 -9.18 -3.31 0.50
CA LEU A 120 -8.13 -2.31 0.74
C LEU A 120 -7.35 -2.63 2.01
N LEU A 121 -6.07 -2.97 1.85
CA LEU A 121 -5.16 -3.25 2.96
C LEU A 121 -4.37 -1.98 3.28
N SER A 122 -4.71 -1.33 4.39
CA SER A 122 -4.07 -0.10 4.85
C SER A 122 -4.19 0.03 6.36
N LEU A 123 -3.20 0.66 6.98
CA LEU A 123 -3.22 1.05 8.39
C LEU A 123 -3.40 2.55 8.58
N ASP A 124 -3.44 3.32 7.50
CA ASP A 124 -3.66 4.76 7.55
C ASP A 124 -5.15 5.07 7.70
N ASP A 125 -5.52 5.75 8.78
CA ASP A 125 -6.93 6.04 9.10
C ASP A 125 -7.63 6.87 8.03
N ARG A 126 -6.92 7.79 7.39
CA ARG A 126 -7.50 8.64 6.34
C ARG A 126 -7.81 7.84 5.09
N ILE A 127 -6.88 6.98 4.68
CA ILE A 127 -7.07 6.08 3.54
C ILE A 127 -8.17 5.07 3.83
N ARG A 128 -8.19 4.49 5.04
CA ARG A 128 -9.24 3.55 5.43
C ARG A 128 -10.62 4.20 5.38
N ARG A 129 -10.74 5.42 5.91
CA ARG A 129 -12.01 6.16 5.91
C ARG A 129 -12.50 6.46 4.49
N ALA A 130 -11.61 6.96 3.63
CA ALA A 130 -11.95 7.22 2.23
C ALA A 130 -12.28 5.92 1.49
N GLY A 131 -11.51 4.86 1.71
CA GLY A 131 -11.75 3.55 1.12
C GLY A 131 -13.11 2.97 1.48
N GLU A 132 -13.51 3.08 2.74
CA GLU A 132 -14.81 2.64 3.20
C GLU A 132 -15.94 3.40 2.49
N GLN A 133 -15.83 4.71 2.38
CA GLN A 133 -16.82 5.52 1.67
C GLN A 133 -16.83 5.25 0.17
N LEU A 134 -15.74 4.78 -0.40
CA LEU A 134 -15.65 4.33 -1.79
C LEU A 134 -16.18 2.89 -1.98
N GLY A 135 -16.60 2.24 -0.89
CA GLY A 135 -17.18 0.90 -0.94
C GLY A 135 -16.20 -0.25 -0.86
N PHE A 136 -14.96 0.00 -0.43
CA PHE A 136 -13.99 -1.07 -0.17
C PHE A 136 -14.26 -1.74 1.18
N ARG A 137 -14.10 -3.06 1.20
CA ARG A 137 -13.87 -3.76 2.47
C ARG A 137 -12.44 -3.51 2.91
N LEU A 138 -12.26 -3.29 4.21
CA LEU A 138 -10.97 -2.89 4.77
C LEU A 138 -10.25 -4.08 5.41
N GLN A 139 -8.95 -4.16 5.16
CA GLN A 139 -8.04 -5.09 5.81
C GLN A 139 -6.88 -4.33 6.46
N PRO A 140 -6.35 -4.78 7.61
CA PRO A 140 -6.89 -5.82 8.48
C PRO A 140 -8.26 -5.43 9.03
N SER A 141 -9.11 -6.40 9.21
CA SER A 141 -10.44 -6.16 9.78
C SER A 141 -10.39 -5.97 11.30
#